data_a9098645d38cc1c76cbb2b4a0bf23702
#
_entry.id   a9098645d38cc1c76cbb2b4a0bf23702
#
_cell.length_a   1.000
_cell.length_b   1.000
_cell.length_c   1.000
_cell.angle_alpha   90.00
_cell.angle_beta   90.00
_cell.angle_gamma   90.00
#
_symmetry.space_group_name_H-M   'P 1'
#
loop_
_entity.id
_entity.type
_entity.pdbx_description
1 polymer ?
#
loop_
_entity_poly.entity_id
_entity_poly.type
_entity_poly.pdbx_seq_one_letter_code
_entity_poly.pdbx_strand_id
1 'polypeptide(L)'
;VHGSYVVGEFVQDWLRLPSNTPCVVVTKEDGIVFKYVQNLLQEQQILRLSSTNPLYAPFDVAVAEVLEVWRFVSYISRELPDIQLDHAALGSQIRAMQADLQTALRSHNK
;
A
#
# COMPACT_ATOMS: atom_id res chain seq x y z
N VAL A 1 -1.25 -3.63 -13.63
CA VAL A 1 -0.53 -4.84 -14.01
C VAL A 1 -1.53 -5.90 -14.39
N HIS A 2 -1.46 -6.35 -15.62
CA HIS A 2 -2.39 -7.35 -16.10
C HIS A 2 -2.18 -8.69 -15.41
N GLY A 3 -3.25 -9.22 -14.83
CA GLY A 3 -3.23 -10.53 -14.22
C GLY A 3 -2.68 -10.57 -12.81
N SER A 4 -2.48 -9.41 -12.17
CA SER A 4 -2.03 -9.36 -10.78
C SER A 4 -3.15 -8.89 -9.87
N TYR A 5 -3.20 -9.48 -8.68
CA TYR A 5 -4.17 -9.13 -7.66
C TYR A 5 -3.45 -8.89 -6.34
N VAL A 6 -3.87 -7.87 -5.63
CA VAL A 6 -3.41 -7.62 -4.27
C VAL A 6 -4.45 -8.18 -3.31
N VAL A 7 -4.02 -9.03 -2.41
CA VAL A 7 -4.88 -9.61 -1.37
C VAL A 7 -4.62 -8.84 -0.08
N GLY A 8 -5.69 -8.27 0.46
CA GLY A 8 -5.62 -7.51 1.69
C GLY A 8 -6.62 -7.97 2.72
N GLU A 9 -6.33 -7.68 3.97
CA GLU A 9 -7.21 -7.92 5.09
C GLU A 9 -7.76 -6.58 5.56
N PHE A 10 -9.08 -6.48 5.65
CA PHE A 10 -9.73 -5.23 6.08
C PHE A 10 -9.38 -4.93 7.54
N VAL A 11 -8.95 -3.70 7.79
CA VAL A 11 -8.57 -3.26 9.14
C VAL A 11 -9.72 -2.45 9.71
N GLN A 12 -10.36 -2.97 10.75
CA GLN A 12 -11.45 -2.28 11.44
C GLN A 12 -10.93 -1.30 12.49
N ASP A 13 -9.90 -1.69 13.21
CA ASP A 13 -9.32 -0.87 14.28
C ASP A 13 -7.95 -0.35 13.85
N TRP A 14 -7.94 0.84 13.30
CA TRP A 14 -6.72 1.47 12.80
C TRP A 14 -5.73 1.80 13.92
N LEU A 15 -6.20 1.99 15.14
CA LEU A 15 -5.33 2.30 16.29
C LEU A 15 -4.37 1.14 16.59
N ARG A 16 -4.78 -0.07 16.28
CA ARG A 16 -3.96 -1.26 16.52
C ARG A 16 -3.02 -1.62 15.37
N LEU A 17 -3.08 -0.85 14.29
CA LEU A 17 -2.25 -1.14 13.13
C LEU A 17 -0.78 -0.92 13.49
N PRO A 18 0.08 -1.95 13.34
CA PRO A 18 1.51 -1.77 13.61
C PRO A 18 2.13 -0.77 12.63
N SER A 19 3.13 -0.02 13.10
CA SER A 19 3.84 0.89 12.24
C SER A 19 4.65 0.14 11.18
N ASN A 20 4.87 0.79 10.03
CA ASN A 20 5.58 0.24 8.87
C ASN A 20 4.88 -0.97 8.26
N THR A 21 3.57 -1.00 8.35
CA THR A 21 2.78 -2.06 7.75
C THR A 21 2.41 -1.67 6.32
N PRO A 22 2.69 -2.54 5.33
CA PRO A 22 2.25 -2.26 3.96
C PRO A 22 0.73 -2.39 3.88
N CYS A 23 0.08 -1.36 3.37
CA CYS A 23 -1.38 -1.28 3.32
C CYS A 23 -1.87 -0.69 2.01
N VAL A 24 -3.09 -1.07 1.65
CA VAL A 24 -3.89 -0.32 0.69
C VAL A 24 -4.75 0.64 1.51
N VAL A 25 -4.60 1.92 1.26
CA VAL A 25 -5.34 2.96 1.97
C VAL A 25 -6.24 3.68 0.98
N VAL A 26 -7.52 3.73 1.30
CA VAL A 26 -8.51 4.46 0.49
C VAL A 26 -8.70 5.82 1.13
N THR A 27 -8.41 6.86 0.38
CA THR A 27 -8.50 8.23 0.87
C THR A 27 -9.48 9.04 0.04
N LYS A 28 -9.98 10.15 0.59
CA LYS A 28 -10.92 11.01 -0.12
C LYS A 28 -10.26 11.76 -1.27
N GLU A 29 -9.03 12.24 -1.08
CA GLU A 29 -8.35 13.06 -2.08
C GLU A 29 -7.50 12.26 -3.04
N ASP A 30 -6.74 11.31 -2.52
CA ASP A 30 -5.76 10.58 -3.32
C ASP A 30 -6.30 9.26 -3.87
N GLY A 31 -7.55 8.92 -3.54
CA GLY A 31 -8.13 7.66 -3.95
C GLY A 31 -7.47 6.49 -3.24
N ILE A 32 -7.14 5.46 -4.00
CA ILE A 32 -6.56 4.24 -3.47
C ILE A 32 -5.05 4.27 -3.66
N VAL A 33 -4.31 4.12 -2.57
CA VAL A 33 -2.85 4.12 -2.60
C VAL A 33 -2.32 2.87 -1.88
N PHE A 34 -1.18 2.35 -2.36
CA PHE A 34 -0.49 1.26 -1.71
C PHE A 34 0.80 1.81 -1.10
N LYS A 35 0.84 1.87 0.23
CA LYS A 35 1.93 2.51 0.95
C LYS A 35 2.24 1.76 2.24
N TYR A 36 3.43 2.01 2.77
CA TYR A 36 3.72 1.66 4.14
C TYR A 36 3.09 2.69 5.05
N VAL A 37 2.38 2.22 6.07
CA VAL A 37 1.65 3.10 6.99
C VAL A 37 2.41 3.18 8.30
N GLN A 38 2.69 4.40 8.71
CA GLN A 38 3.14 4.69 10.07
C GLN A 38 1.93 5.22 10.84
N ASN A 39 1.60 4.54 11.92
CA ASN A 39 0.41 4.86 12.71
C ASN A 39 0.71 5.97 13.69
N LEU A 40 0.25 7.17 13.39
CA LEU A 40 0.37 8.33 14.28
C LEU A 40 -1.00 8.82 14.73
N LEU A 41 -1.97 7.90 14.81
CA LEU A 41 -3.35 8.28 15.13
C LEU A 41 -3.49 8.82 16.54
N GLN A 42 -2.80 8.23 17.52
CA GLN A 42 -2.90 8.67 18.90
C GLN A 42 -2.20 10.01 19.12
N GLU A 43 -1.07 10.22 18.50
CA GLU A 43 -0.24 11.41 18.71
C GLU A 43 -0.75 12.60 17.92
N GLN A 44 -1.11 12.39 16.66
CA GLN A 44 -1.38 13.47 15.73
C GLN A 44 -2.65 13.30 14.90
N GLN A 45 -3.38 12.19 15.11
CA GLN A 45 -4.60 11.87 14.35
C GLN A 45 -4.35 11.80 12.83
N ILE A 46 -3.20 11.29 12.47
CA ILE A 46 -2.82 11.09 11.07
C ILE A 46 -2.27 9.69 10.85
N LEU A 47 -2.27 9.28 9.58
CA LEU A 47 -1.46 8.17 9.09
C LEU A 47 -0.39 8.76 8.18
N ARG A 48 0.86 8.39 8.43
CA ARG A 48 1.96 8.79 7.56
C ARG A 48 2.22 7.69 6.56
N LEU A 49 2.11 8.02 5.29
CA LEU A 49 2.22 7.07 4.20
C LEU A 49 3.58 7.24 3.51
N SER A 50 4.31 6.15 3.37
CA SER A 50 5.64 6.20 2.76
C SER A 50 5.78 5.14 1.69
N SER A 51 6.60 5.45 0.69
CA SER A 51 6.98 4.54 -0.37
C SER A 51 8.33 3.91 -0.08
N THR A 52 8.58 2.75 -0.69
CA THR A 52 9.92 2.18 -0.68
C THR A 52 10.87 2.95 -1.56
N ASN A 53 10.35 3.70 -2.52
CA ASN A 53 11.17 4.51 -3.41
C ASN A 53 11.55 5.81 -2.71
N PRO A 54 12.86 6.06 -2.46
CA PRO A 54 13.29 7.26 -1.74
C PRO A 54 13.05 8.57 -2.51
N LEU A 55 12.73 8.49 -3.80
CA LEU A 55 12.37 9.69 -4.57
C LEU A 55 11.01 10.26 -4.17
N TYR A 56 10.18 9.46 -3.50
CA TYR A 56 8.87 9.91 -3.05
C TYR A 56 8.92 10.20 -1.55
N ALA A 57 8.70 11.44 -1.19
CA ALA A 57 8.65 11.83 0.22
C ALA A 57 7.42 11.24 0.89
N PRO A 58 7.51 10.89 2.17
CA PRO A 58 6.33 10.52 2.94
C PRO A 58 5.34 11.68 3.00
N PHE A 59 4.06 11.35 3.10
CA PHE A 59 3.03 12.36 3.29
C PHE A 59 2.03 11.91 4.34
N ASP A 60 1.38 12.89 4.95
CA ASP A 60 0.46 12.64 6.05
C ASP A 60 -0.98 12.77 5.56
N VAL A 61 -1.82 11.85 6.04
CA VAL A 61 -3.25 11.88 5.75
C VAL A 61 -3.99 11.97 7.07
N ALA A 62 -4.81 13.01 7.22
CA ALA A 62 -5.63 13.16 8.41
C ALA A 62 -6.62 12.00 8.51
N VAL A 63 -6.90 11.56 9.72
CA VAL A 63 -7.81 10.43 9.93
C VAL A 63 -9.18 10.68 9.30
N ALA A 64 -9.62 11.93 9.27
CA ALA A 64 -10.90 12.29 8.66
C ALA A 64 -10.92 12.07 7.13
N GLU A 65 -9.76 12.02 6.50
CA GLU A 65 -9.63 11.81 5.05
C GLU A 65 -9.49 10.35 4.69
N VAL A 66 -9.27 9.47 5.66
CA VAL A 66 -9.11 8.03 5.43
C VAL A 66 -10.48 7.37 5.42
N LEU A 67 -10.77 6.64 4.36
CA LEU A 67 -12.04 5.91 4.24
C LEU A 67 -11.90 4.45 4.66
N GLU A 68 -10.84 3.79 4.18
CA GLU A 68 -10.59 2.37 4.47
C GLU A 68 -9.11 2.10 4.52
N VAL A 69 -8.73 1.10 5.31
CA VAL A 69 -7.37 0.58 5.36
C VAL A 69 -7.43 -0.94 5.21
N TRP A 70 -6.61 -1.47 4.31
CA TRP A 70 -6.49 -2.90 4.07
C TRP A 70 -5.03 -3.27 4.26
N ARG A 71 -4.75 -4.16 5.20
CA ARG A 71 -3.38 -4.63 5.42
C ARG A 71 -3.00 -5.59 4.30
N PHE A 72 -1.82 -5.37 3.71
CA PHE A 72 -1.33 -6.26 2.67
C PHE A 72 -1.08 -7.66 3.23
N VAL A 73 -1.58 -8.67 2.55
CA VAL A 73 -1.34 -10.06 2.89
C VAL A 73 -0.45 -10.73 1.85
N SER A 74 -0.84 -10.63 0.58
CA SER A 74 -0.06 -11.21 -0.51
C SER A 74 -0.51 -10.63 -1.82
N TYR A 75 0.20 -10.99 -2.88
CA TYR A 75 -0.34 -10.74 -4.22
C TYR A 75 -0.29 -12.03 -5.03
N ILE A 76 -1.16 -12.10 -6.03
CA ILE A 76 -1.26 -13.22 -6.94
C ILE A 76 -1.02 -12.68 -8.34
N SER A 77 -0.05 -13.25 -9.06
CA SER A 77 0.21 -12.90 -10.44
C SER A 77 -0.14 -14.08 -11.33
N ARG A 78 -0.88 -13.82 -12.40
CA ARG A 78 -1.17 -14.84 -13.42
C ARG A 78 0.08 -15.23 -14.17
N GLU A 79 0.98 -14.27 -14.32
CA GLU A 79 2.24 -14.51 -14.97
C GLU A 79 3.25 -14.82 -13.89
N LEU A 80 3.23 -16.05 -13.41
CA LEU A 80 4.32 -16.56 -12.62
C LEU A 80 5.25 -17.26 -13.58
N PRO A 81 6.20 -16.53 -14.16
CA PRO A 81 7.25 -17.21 -14.87
C PRO A 81 8.01 -18.08 -13.88
N ASP A 82 8.90 -18.90 -14.35
CA ASP A 82 9.75 -19.74 -13.53
C ASP A 82 10.63 -18.90 -12.62
N ILE A 83 10.02 -18.22 -11.70
CA ILE A 83 10.73 -17.36 -10.76
C ILE A 83 11.15 -18.21 -9.60
N GLN A 84 12.45 -18.28 -9.40
CA GLN A 84 12.95 -18.77 -8.14
C GLN A 84 12.66 -17.70 -7.08
N LEU A 85 11.78 -18.05 -6.19
CA LEU A 85 11.36 -17.14 -5.14
C LEU A 85 12.42 -17.14 -4.04
N ASP A 86 13.44 -16.31 -4.19
CA ASP A 86 14.27 -15.96 -3.06
C ASP A 86 13.78 -14.63 -2.48
N HIS A 87 14.31 -14.27 -1.32
CA HIS A 87 13.86 -13.06 -0.64
C HIS A 87 14.14 -11.79 -1.44
N ALA A 88 15.24 -11.77 -2.16
CA ALA A 88 15.60 -10.60 -2.96
C ALA A 88 14.67 -10.45 -4.16
N ALA A 89 14.37 -11.55 -4.86
CA ALA A 89 13.45 -11.55 -5.98
C ALA A 89 12.05 -11.14 -5.53
N LEU A 90 11.58 -11.67 -4.41
CA LEU A 90 10.28 -11.34 -3.86
C LEU A 90 10.19 -9.85 -3.52
N GLY A 91 11.22 -9.30 -2.88
CA GLY A 91 11.26 -7.88 -2.55
C GLY A 91 11.20 -6.99 -3.79
N SER A 92 11.92 -7.35 -4.85
CA SER A 92 11.89 -6.63 -6.11
C SER A 92 10.51 -6.68 -6.76
N GLN A 93 9.85 -7.83 -6.72
CA GLN A 93 8.51 -7.98 -7.27
C GLN A 93 7.48 -7.14 -6.52
N ILE A 94 7.58 -7.10 -5.21
CA ILE A 94 6.68 -6.29 -4.40
C ILE A 94 6.85 -4.81 -4.73
N ARG A 95 8.08 -4.35 -4.88
CA ARG A 95 8.36 -2.95 -5.24
C ARG A 95 7.82 -2.61 -6.63
N ALA A 96 8.02 -3.49 -7.59
CA ALA A 96 7.51 -3.29 -8.94
C ALA A 96 5.98 -3.25 -8.95
N MET A 97 5.35 -4.17 -8.24
CA MET A 97 3.89 -4.22 -8.10
C MET A 97 3.37 -2.93 -7.46
N GLN A 98 4.04 -2.43 -6.45
CA GLN A 98 3.65 -1.20 -5.77
C GLN A 98 3.65 -0.01 -6.73
N ALA A 99 4.68 0.12 -7.56
CA ALA A 99 4.77 1.19 -8.55
C ALA A 99 3.68 1.04 -9.60
N ASP A 100 3.47 -0.16 -10.11
CA ASP A 100 2.45 -0.43 -11.13
C ASP A 100 1.04 -0.17 -10.60
N LEU A 101 0.78 -0.60 -9.38
CA LEU A 101 -0.51 -0.38 -8.74
C LEU A 101 -0.79 1.11 -8.59
N GLN A 102 0.17 1.89 -8.14
CA GLN A 102 0.00 3.32 -8.01
C GLN A 102 -0.28 4.00 -9.35
N THR A 103 0.42 3.60 -10.38
CA THR A 103 0.21 4.14 -11.72
C THR A 103 -1.18 3.80 -12.23
N ALA A 104 -1.60 2.56 -12.11
CA ALA A 104 -2.92 2.12 -12.55
C ALA A 104 -4.04 2.85 -11.81
N LEU A 105 -3.91 3.00 -10.50
CA LEU A 105 -4.92 3.67 -9.69
C LEU A 105 -5.01 5.15 -10.00
N ARG A 106 -3.89 5.82 -10.25
CA ARG A 106 -3.90 7.22 -10.67
C ARG A 106 -4.63 7.41 -12.00
N SER A 107 -4.45 6.48 -12.92
CA SER A 107 -5.15 6.53 -14.20
C SER A 107 -6.66 6.38 -14.04
N HIS A 108 -7.10 5.55 -13.11
CA HIS A 108 -8.51 5.35 -12.82
C HIS A 108 -9.17 6.52 -12.12
N ASN A 109 -8.40 7.26 -11.34
CA ASN A 109 -8.94 8.33 -10.50
C ASN A 109 -9.01 9.70 -11.21
N LYS A 110 -8.71 9.74 -12.48
CA LYS A 110 -8.79 10.98 -13.24
C LYS A 110 -10.12 11.14 -13.97
#